data_84a2475d0940666e6dbe0226e36adf40
#
_entry.id   84a2475d0940666e6dbe0226e36adf40
#
_cell.length_a   1.000
_cell.length_b   1.000
_cell.length_c   1.000
_cell.angle_alpha   90.00
_cell.angle_beta   90.00
_cell.angle_gamma   90.00
#
_symmetry.space_group_name_H-M   'P 1'
#
loop_
_entity.id
_entity.type
_entity.pdbx_description
1 polymer ?
#
loop_
_entity_poly.entity_id
_entity_poly.type
_entity_poly.pdbx_seq_one_letter_code
_entity_poly.pdbx_strand_id
1 'polypeptide(L)'
;MGKFLRNALFGIAVGDALGVPHEKKPRGSFKCLGWDYTPEPDRKRTWSDDTALTLAELDSLGTLKRVDFDAIMQNFMEWFLMGKFSCTGRCFGAGKSTVHAIKNYCYGKKAIDCGSKDIMSNGNGALMRIMPFCLLREEYRKTFNFDDAVGMTHRHPINLVACCFFDVLVNAIVRGSDLKTAYETAEKSLSQEEKELIQMPSFGLLSERPESEIKSGRFVLDTLW
;
A
#
# COMPACT_ATOMS: atom_id res chain seq x y z
N MET A 1 5.38 13.21 -14.64
CA MET A 1 4.52 12.23 -13.96
C MET A 1 4.71 10.80 -14.47
N GLY A 2 4.63 10.49 -15.77
CA GLY A 2 4.77 9.11 -16.28
C GLY A 2 6.06 8.38 -15.87
N LYS A 3 7.19 9.08 -15.77
CA LYS A 3 8.46 8.48 -15.32
C LYS A 3 8.42 8.08 -13.85
N PHE A 4 7.88 8.94 -12.98
CA PHE A 4 7.75 8.64 -11.54
C PHE A 4 6.79 7.48 -11.28
N LEU A 5 5.61 7.49 -11.92
CA LEU A 5 4.66 6.39 -11.82
C LEU A 5 5.30 5.06 -12.26
N ARG A 6 5.96 5.03 -13.41
CA ARG A 6 6.66 3.83 -13.89
C ARG A 6 7.72 3.35 -12.89
N ASN A 7 8.55 4.26 -12.38
CA ASN A 7 9.61 3.90 -11.43
C ASN A 7 9.02 3.38 -10.10
N ALA A 8 7.96 4.02 -9.59
CA ALA A 8 7.26 3.57 -8.39
C ALA A 8 6.67 2.17 -8.57
N LEU A 9 6.02 1.90 -9.70
CA LEU A 9 5.46 0.58 -10.01
C LEU A 9 6.52 -0.51 -10.09
N PHE A 10 7.63 -0.26 -10.78
CA PHE A 10 8.74 -1.20 -10.80
C PHE A 10 9.34 -1.40 -9.41
N GLY A 11 9.44 -0.32 -8.60
CA GLY A 11 9.91 -0.41 -7.22
C GLY A 11 9.01 -1.31 -6.36
N ILE A 12 7.69 -1.14 -6.45
CA ILE A 12 6.71 -1.99 -5.76
C ILE A 12 6.86 -3.44 -6.22
N ALA A 13 6.81 -3.70 -7.52
CA ALA A 13 6.86 -5.06 -8.07
C ALA A 13 8.17 -5.79 -7.74
N VAL A 14 9.30 -5.07 -7.77
CA VAL A 14 10.62 -5.62 -7.42
C VAL A 14 10.68 -5.90 -5.91
N GLY A 15 10.27 -4.96 -5.07
CA GLY A 15 10.27 -5.12 -3.62
C GLY A 15 9.39 -6.28 -3.16
N ASP A 16 8.16 -6.33 -3.68
CA ASP A 16 7.20 -7.41 -3.44
C ASP A 16 7.78 -8.78 -3.86
N ALA A 17 8.24 -8.90 -5.09
CA ALA A 17 8.76 -10.17 -5.61
C ALA A 17 10.08 -10.63 -4.93
N LEU A 18 10.88 -9.73 -4.41
CA LEU A 18 12.02 -10.06 -3.56
C LEU A 18 11.59 -10.50 -2.15
N GLY A 19 10.49 -9.92 -1.64
CA GLY A 19 9.93 -10.23 -0.32
C GLY A 19 9.20 -11.57 -0.25
N VAL A 20 8.47 -11.93 -1.30
CA VAL A 20 7.60 -13.14 -1.35
C VAL A 20 8.27 -14.43 -0.84
N PRO A 21 9.51 -14.79 -1.20
CA PRO A 21 10.17 -16.01 -0.69
C PRO A 21 10.46 -15.96 0.81
N HIS A 22 10.41 -14.79 1.41
CA HIS A 22 10.77 -14.56 2.81
C HIS A 22 9.56 -14.28 3.72
N GLU A 23 8.36 -14.19 3.14
CA GLU A 23 7.14 -14.02 3.91
C GLU A 23 7.00 -15.07 5.01
N LYS A 24 6.52 -14.61 6.17
CA LYS A 24 6.29 -15.44 7.38
C LYS A 24 7.54 -16.05 8.00
N LYS A 25 8.73 -15.82 7.45
CA LYS A 25 9.98 -16.24 8.08
C LYS A 25 10.34 -15.28 9.22
N PRO A 26 10.86 -15.79 10.34
CA PRO A 26 11.31 -14.91 11.43
C PRO A 26 12.41 -13.96 10.94
N ARG A 27 12.37 -12.71 11.37
CA ARG A 27 13.42 -11.74 11.07
C ARG A 27 14.79 -12.26 11.53
N GLY A 28 15.82 -12.01 10.74
CA GLY A 28 17.19 -12.51 11.01
C GLY A 28 17.42 -13.99 10.66
N SER A 29 16.37 -14.75 10.28
CA SER A 29 16.50 -16.16 9.89
C SER A 29 16.85 -16.35 8.41
N PHE A 30 16.93 -15.28 7.63
CA PHE A 30 17.22 -15.33 6.19
C PHE A 30 18.01 -14.10 5.73
N LYS A 31 18.60 -14.22 4.54
CA LYS A 31 19.15 -13.09 3.79
C LYS A 31 18.51 -13.08 2.40
N CYS A 32 18.08 -11.92 1.93
CA CYS A 32 17.64 -11.75 0.56
C CYS A 32 18.90 -11.64 -0.32
N LEU A 33 19.23 -12.69 -1.06
CA LEU A 33 20.40 -12.76 -1.94
C LEU A 33 20.06 -12.43 -3.40
N GLY A 34 18.88 -11.88 -3.66
CA GLY A 34 18.41 -11.50 -5.00
C GLY A 34 17.41 -12.49 -5.60
N TRP A 35 17.12 -12.29 -6.88
CA TRP A 35 16.02 -12.95 -7.59
C TRP A 35 16.12 -14.48 -7.72
N ASP A 36 17.31 -15.02 -7.73
CA ASP A 36 17.53 -16.42 -8.02
C ASP A 36 17.61 -17.29 -6.79
N TYR A 37 17.65 -16.67 -5.62
CA TYR A 37 17.75 -17.39 -4.36
C TYR A 37 16.37 -17.55 -3.71
N THR A 38 15.71 -18.66 -4.00
CA THR A 38 14.55 -19.14 -3.26
C THR A 38 14.55 -20.66 -3.21
N PRO A 39 14.33 -21.25 -2.03
CA PRO A 39 14.18 -22.71 -1.91
C PRO A 39 12.82 -23.19 -2.45
N GLU A 40 11.88 -22.29 -2.73
CA GLU A 40 10.52 -22.61 -3.20
C GLU A 40 10.38 -22.18 -4.67
N PRO A 41 10.51 -23.11 -5.64
CA PRO A 41 10.49 -22.79 -7.08
C PRO A 41 9.24 -22.04 -7.53
N ASP A 42 8.08 -22.37 -6.96
CA ASP A 42 6.77 -21.79 -7.30
C ASP A 42 6.61 -20.35 -6.83
N ARG A 43 7.47 -19.87 -5.92
CA ARG A 43 7.51 -18.50 -5.40
C ARG A 43 8.64 -17.67 -5.99
N LYS A 44 9.39 -18.25 -6.90
CA LYS A 44 10.50 -17.56 -7.55
C LYS A 44 9.97 -16.53 -8.54
N ARG A 45 10.39 -15.28 -8.36
CA ARG A 45 10.05 -14.16 -9.27
C ARG A 45 8.54 -13.89 -9.39
N THR A 46 7.80 -14.15 -8.32
CA THR A 46 6.37 -13.86 -8.27
C THR A 46 6.12 -12.66 -7.39
N TRP A 47 5.12 -11.86 -7.73
CA TRP A 47 4.60 -10.81 -6.86
C TRP A 47 3.30 -11.26 -6.17
N SER A 48 2.96 -10.60 -5.06
CA SER A 48 1.80 -10.89 -4.22
C SER A 48 0.64 -9.90 -4.44
N ASP A 49 -0.16 -9.69 -3.39
CA ASP A 49 -1.27 -8.75 -3.39
C ASP A 49 -0.81 -7.27 -3.46
N ASP A 50 0.36 -6.93 -2.98
CA ASP A 50 0.92 -5.58 -3.06
C ASP A 50 0.93 -5.08 -4.51
N THR A 51 1.55 -5.81 -5.40
CA THR A 51 1.62 -5.48 -6.82
C THR A 51 0.29 -5.71 -7.52
N ALA A 52 -0.39 -6.81 -7.24
CA ALA A 52 -1.64 -7.17 -7.92
C ALA A 52 -2.74 -6.12 -7.71
N LEU A 53 -2.94 -5.64 -6.46
CA LEU A 53 -3.94 -4.62 -6.16
C LEU A 53 -3.53 -3.24 -6.69
N THR A 54 -2.23 -2.91 -6.69
CA THR A 54 -1.71 -1.70 -7.35
C THR A 54 -2.02 -1.71 -8.86
N LEU A 55 -1.84 -2.84 -9.54
CA LEU A 55 -2.17 -3.00 -10.97
C LEU A 55 -3.68 -2.92 -11.21
N ALA A 56 -4.49 -3.47 -10.30
CA ALA A 56 -5.95 -3.40 -10.37
C ALA A 56 -6.49 -1.96 -10.30
N GLU A 57 -5.90 -1.12 -9.44
CA GLU A 57 -6.20 0.31 -9.37
C GLU A 57 -5.80 1.03 -10.67
N LEU A 58 -4.59 0.78 -11.15
CA LEU A 58 -4.08 1.41 -12.36
C LEU A 58 -4.87 1.04 -13.61
N ASP A 59 -5.33 -0.19 -13.72
CA ASP A 59 -6.17 -0.64 -14.82
C ASP A 59 -7.48 0.16 -14.87
N SER A 60 -8.15 0.33 -13.73
CA SER A 60 -9.36 1.14 -13.62
C SER A 60 -9.09 2.61 -13.95
N LEU A 61 -8.09 3.22 -13.28
CA LEU A 61 -7.73 4.63 -13.47
C LEU A 61 -7.30 4.90 -14.93
N GLY A 62 -6.52 4.00 -15.51
CA GLY A 62 -6.01 4.11 -16.87
C GLY A 62 -7.09 3.93 -17.94
N THR A 63 -8.01 3.02 -17.73
CA THR A 63 -9.10 2.70 -18.68
C THR A 63 -10.20 3.77 -18.65
N LEU A 64 -10.67 4.13 -17.46
CA LEU A 64 -11.80 5.04 -17.28
C LEU A 64 -11.39 6.52 -17.34
N LYS A 65 -10.11 6.84 -17.16
CA LYS A 65 -9.60 8.22 -17.08
C LYS A 65 -10.33 9.06 -16.01
N ARG A 66 -10.79 8.42 -14.96
CA ARG A 66 -11.43 9.01 -13.78
C ARG A 66 -11.25 8.08 -12.60
N VAL A 67 -11.46 8.60 -11.38
CA VAL A 67 -11.54 7.77 -10.17
C VAL A 67 -12.96 7.19 -10.07
N ASP A 68 -13.05 5.87 -10.06
CA ASP A 68 -14.29 5.11 -9.93
C ASP A 68 -14.04 3.95 -8.96
N PHE A 69 -14.48 4.12 -7.73
CA PHE A 69 -14.21 3.17 -6.64
C PHE A 69 -14.92 1.83 -6.83
N ASP A 70 -16.10 1.82 -7.48
CA ASP A 70 -16.80 0.57 -7.78
C ASP A 70 -16.05 -0.23 -8.84
N ALA A 71 -15.52 0.42 -9.87
CA ALA A 71 -14.70 -0.24 -10.89
C ALA A 71 -13.39 -0.80 -10.30
N ILE A 72 -12.78 -0.09 -9.34
CA ILE A 72 -11.59 -0.57 -8.63
C ILE A 72 -11.93 -1.79 -7.77
N MET A 73 -13.01 -1.75 -6.99
CA MET A 73 -13.45 -2.89 -6.18
C MET A 73 -13.86 -4.09 -7.03
N GLN A 74 -14.44 -3.86 -8.22
CA GLN A 74 -14.68 -4.92 -9.20
C GLN A 74 -13.36 -5.59 -9.63
N ASN A 75 -12.32 -4.82 -9.92
CA ASN A 75 -11.00 -5.36 -10.23
C ASN A 75 -10.38 -6.13 -9.05
N PHE A 76 -10.57 -5.67 -7.80
CA PHE A 76 -10.13 -6.40 -6.60
C PHE A 76 -10.88 -7.73 -6.44
N MET A 77 -12.19 -7.74 -6.72
CA MET A 77 -13.00 -8.96 -6.71
C MET A 77 -12.54 -9.95 -7.79
N GLU A 78 -12.28 -9.48 -9.02
CA GLU A 78 -11.75 -10.31 -10.11
C GLU A 78 -10.36 -10.88 -9.79
N TRP A 79 -9.49 -10.09 -9.14
CA TRP A 79 -8.23 -10.59 -8.61
C TRP A 79 -8.47 -11.71 -7.58
N PHE A 80 -9.35 -11.48 -6.62
CA PHE A 80 -9.58 -12.43 -5.54
C PHE A 80 -10.20 -13.75 -6.04
N LEU A 81 -11.18 -13.67 -6.95
CA LEU A 81 -11.92 -14.85 -7.43
C LEU A 81 -11.24 -15.57 -8.60
N MET A 82 -10.59 -14.83 -9.50
CA MET A 82 -10.10 -15.34 -10.79
C MET A 82 -8.58 -15.19 -10.96
N GLY A 83 -7.87 -14.53 -10.03
CA GLY A 83 -6.43 -14.30 -10.14
C GLY A 83 -6.04 -13.24 -11.19
N LYS A 84 -6.97 -12.39 -11.66
CA LYS A 84 -6.62 -11.27 -12.54
C LYS A 84 -5.55 -10.39 -11.87
N PHE A 85 -4.60 -9.88 -12.65
CA PHE A 85 -3.41 -9.13 -12.16
C PHE A 85 -2.39 -9.94 -11.36
N SER A 86 -2.67 -11.19 -11.02
CA SER A 86 -1.67 -12.07 -10.39
C SER A 86 -0.73 -12.66 -11.46
N CYS A 87 0.55 -12.76 -11.15
CA CYS A 87 1.52 -13.42 -12.04
C CYS A 87 1.36 -14.94 -12.11
N THR A 88 0.62 -15.53 -11.18
CA THR A 88 0.37 -16.98 -11.09
C THR A 88 -1.00 -17.41 -11.63
N GLY A 89 -1.85 -16.47 -12.04
CA GLY A 89 -3.24 -16.72 -12.44
C GLY A 89 -4.15 -17.13 -11.28
N ARG A 90 -3.72 -16.97 -10.03
CA ARG A 90 -4.47 -17.26 -8.81
C ARG A 90 -4.27 -16.17 -7.78
N CYS A 91 -5.28 -15.89 -6.96
CA CYS A 91 -5.15 -14.99 -5.82
C CYS A 91 -4.08 -15.52 -4.85
N PHE A 92 -3.18 -14.64 -4.44
CA PHE A 92 -2.06 -14.96 -3.59
C PHE A 92 -1.74 -13.77 -2.66
N GLY A 93 -1.39 -14.05 -1.41
CA GLY A 93 -1.01 -13.02 -0.43
C GLY A 93 -2.17 -12.32 0.27
N ALA A 94 -3.44 -12.60 -0.08
CA ALA A 94 -4.61 -11.85 0.36
C ALA A 94 -4.68 -11.63 1.89
N GLY A 95 -4.62 -10.37 2.32
CA GLY A 95 -4.80 -9.94 3.70
C GLY A 95 -6.25 -10.09 4.18
N LYS A 96 -6.45 -10.44 5.46
CA LYS A 96 -7.80 -10.67 6.04
C LYS A 96 -8.73 -9.46 5.87
N SER A 97 -8.25 -8.23 6.13
CA SER A 97 -9.04 -7.00 6.01
C SER A 97 -9.43 -6.73 4.56
N THR A 98 -8.53 -6.96 3.61
CA THR A 98 -8.80 -6.83 2.17
C THR A 98 -9.87 -7.83 1.72
N VAL A 99 -9.74 -9.11 2.12
CA VAL A 99 -10.75 -10.14 1.81
C VAL A 99 -12.10 -9.80 2.42
N HIS A 100 -12.12 -9.29 3.66
CA HIS A 100 -13.36 -8.84 4.31
C HIS A 100 -14.03 -7.69 3.52
N ALA A 101 -13.26 -6.72 3.08
CA ALA A 101 -13.77 -5.60 2.28
C ALA A 101 -14.34 -6.06 0.93
N ILE A 102 -13.64 -6.95 0.22
CA ILE A 102 -14.14 -7.55 -1.03
C ILE A 102 -15.46 -8.30 -0.80
N LYS A 103 -15.57 -9.07 0.29
CA LYS A 103 -16.83 -9.74 0.65
C LYS A 103 -17.94 -8.74 0.94
N ASN A 104 -17.66 -7.66 1.68
CA ASN A 104 -18.63 -6.59 1.92
C ASN A 104 -19.17 -6.01 0.62
N TYR A 105 -18.31 -5.79 -0.36
CA TYR A 105 -18.70 -5.33 -1.69
C TYR A 105 -19.58 -6.35 -2.42
N CYS A 106 -19.21 -7.63 -2.39
CA CYS A 106 -20.04 -8.71 -2.95
C CYS A 106 -21.43 -8.80 -2.31
N TYR A 107 -21.56 -8.39 -1.04
CA TYR A 107 -22.85 -8.31 -0.33
C TYR A 107 -23.58 -6.97 -0.56
N GLY A 108 -23.15 -6.15 -1.49
CA GLY A 108 -23.84 -4.93 -1.93
C GLY A 108 -23.51 -3.66 -1.14
N LYS A 109 -22.45 -3.66 -0.33
CA LYS A 109 -21.96 -2.39 0.25
C LYS A 109 -21.33 -1.53 -0.84
N LYS A 110 -21.45 -0.21 -0.71
CA LYS A 110 -20.72 0.73 -1.59
C LYS A 110 -19.21 0.54 -1.41
N ALA A 111 -18.45 0.64 -2.49
CA ALA A 111 -17.00 0.42 -2.48
C ALA A 111 -16.28 1.20 -1.36
N ILE A 112 -16.62 2.47 -1.21
CA ILE A 112 -16.03 3.35 -0.20
C ILE A 112 -16.35 2.95 1.26
N ASP A 113 -17.39 2.14 1.50
CA ASP A 113 -17.85 1.73 2.83
C ASP A 113 -17.42 0.30 3.21
N CYS A 114 -16.66 -0.38 2.34
CA CYS A 114 -16.32 -1.79 2.51
C CYS A 114 -15.23 -2.03 3.57
N GLY A 115 -14.32 -1.09 3.77
CA GLY A 115 -13.21 -1.22 4.73
C GLY A 115 -13.65 -1.21 6.19
N SER A 116 -13.00 -2.02 6.99
CA SER A 116 -13.25 -2.11 8.43
C SER A 116 -12.69 -0.88 9.17
N LYS A 117 -13.44 -0.45 10.20
CA LYS A 117 -13.03 0.56 11.18
C LYS A 117 -12.47 -0.06 12.47
N ASP A 118 -12.41 -1.38 12.55
CA ASP A 118 -11.94 -2.10 13.71
C ASP A 118 -10.44 -1.90 13.93
N ILE A 119 -10.02 -1.70 15.19
CA ILE A 119 -8.61 -1.52 15.57
C ILE A 119 -7.74 -2.71 15.15
N MET A 120 -8.29 -3.93 15.13
CA MET A 120 -7.59 -5.14 14.69
C MET A 120 -7.45 -5.24 13.17
N SER A 121 -8.05 -4.31 12.41
CA SER A 121 -7.98 -4.24 10.95
C SER A 121 -6.93 -3.23 10.43
N ASN A 122 -5.92 -2.91 11.23
CA ASN A 122 -4.84 -1.99 10.89
C ASN A 122 -3.62 -2.66 10.22
N GLY A 123 -3.87 -3.63 9.32
CA GLY A 123 -2.83 -4.13 8.42
C GLY A 123 -2.38 -3.07 7.41
N ASN A 124 -1.27 -3.33 6.73
CA ASN A 124 -0.68 -2.43 5.72
C ASN A 124 -1.37 -2.49 4.34
N GLY A 125 -2.46 -3.25 4.20
CA GLY A 125 -3.07 -3.55 2.89
C GLY A 125 -3.71 -2.36 2.16
N ALA A 126 -3.82 -1.17 2.78
CA ALA A 126 -4.10 0.06 2.05
C ALA A 126 -2.79 0.75 1.65
N LEU A 127 -1.83 0.87 2.57
CA LEU A 127 -0.55 1.56 2.34
C LEU A 127 0.22 0.96 1.17
N MET A 128 0.28 -0.37 1.06
CA MET A 128 1.02 -1.09 0.02
C MET A 128 0.54 -0.78 -1.41
N ARG A 129 -0.73 -0.39 -1.59
CA ARG A 129 -1.35 -0.17 -2.91
C ARG A 129 -1.67 1.30 -3.24
N ILE A 130 -1.58 2.22 -2.27
CA ILE A 130 -2.08 3.61 -2.42
C ILE A 130 -1.27 4.48 -3.40
N MET A 131 -0.09 4.03 -3.82
CA MET A 131 0.82 4.78 -4.68
C MET A 131 0.20 5.35 -5.98
N PRO A 132 -0.68 4.63 -6.71
CA PRO A 132 -1.34 5.19 -7.89
C PRO A 132 -2.11 6.48 -7.58
N PHE A 133 -2.79 6.55 -6.44
CA PHE A 133 -3.54 7.73 -6.00
C PHE A 133 -2.61 8.88 -5.59
N CYS A 134 -1.48 8.59 -4.95
CA CYS A 134 -0.46 9.59 -4.60
C CYS A 134 0.11 10.29 -5.85
N LEU A 135 0.18 9.59 -6.98
CA LEU A 135 0.77 10.06 -8.23
C LEU A 135 -0.26 10.55 -9.27
N LEU A 136 -1.53 10.68 -8.89
CA LEU A 136 -2.53 11.27 -9.76
C LEU A 136 -2.27 12.76 -10.01
N ARG A 137 -2.63 13.24 -11.20
CA ARG A 137 -2.60 14.67 -11.52
C ARG A 137 -3.60 15.42 -10.65
N GLU A 138 -3.31 16.68 -10.36
CA GLU A 138 -4.12 17.54 -9.50
C GLU A 138 -5.58 17.63 -9.94
N GLU A 139 -5.84 17.61 -11.24
CA GLU A 139 -7.19 17.62 -11.80
C GLU A 139 -8.05 16.42 -11.36
N TYR A 140 -7.42 15.23 -11.24
CA TYR A 140 -8.11 14.03 -10.75
C TYR A 140 -8.18 14.00 -9.22
N ARG A 141 -7.15 14.47 -8.54
CA ARG A 141 -7.11 14.52 -7.07
C ARG A 141 -8.25 15.33 -6.46
N LYS A 142 -8.75 16.35 -7.17
CA LYS A 142 -9.88 17.17 -6.75
C LYS A 142 -11.26 16.50 -6.92
N THR A 143 -11.33 15.36 -7.59
CA THR A 143 -12.60 14.68 -7.91
C THR A 143 -13.01 13.62 -6.90
N PHE A 144 -12.18 13.31 -5.90
CA PHE A 144 -12.45 12.29 -4.90
C PHE A 144 -11.85 12.67 -3.53
N ASN A 145 -12.32 12.01 -2.48
CA ASN A 145 -11.69 12.09 -1.17
C ASN A 145 -10.62 10.99 -1.06
N PHE A 146 -9.38 11.35 -0.70
CA PHE A 146 -8.27 10.40 -0.55
C PHE A 146 -8.56 9.32 0.51
N ASP A 147 -9.27 9.69 1.60
CA ASP A 147 -9.69 8.75 2.62
C ASP A 147 -10.61 7.65 2.08
N ASP A 148 -11.36 7.90 1.00
CA ASP A 148 -12.19 6.89 0.38
C ASP A 148 -11.35 5.86 -0.38
N ALA A 149 -10.25 6.26 -1.01
CA ALA A 149 -9.31 5.35 -1.65
C ALA A 149 -8.66 4.39 -0.63
N VAL A 150 -8.27 4.89 0.55
CA VAL A 150 -7.78 4.09 1.67
C VAL A 150 -8.89 3.23 2.24
N GLY A 151 -10.04 3.86 2.49
CA GLY A 151 -11.22 3.32 3.17
C GLY A 151 -11.91 2.19 2.44
N MET A 152 -11.67 1.98 1.14
CA MET A 152 -12.19 0.82 0.43
C MET A 152 -11.85 -0.50 1.12
N THR A 153 -10.67 -0.60 1.74
CA THR A 153 -10.22 -1.82 2.43
C THR A 153 -9.89 -1.62 3.91
N HIS A 154 -9.39 -0.45 4.31
CA HIS A 154 -8.91 -0.14 5.66
C HIS A 154 -9.36 1.25 6.07
N ARG A 155 -10.46 1.36 6.83
CA ARG A 155 -11.06 2.65 7.19
C ARG A 155 -10.82 3.07 8.65
N HIS A 156 -9.93 2.40 9.36
CA HIS A 156 -9.54 2.84 10.70
C HIS A 156 -8.67 4.10 10.63
N PRO A 157 -8.82 5.07 11.54
CA PRO A 157 -8.06 6.33 11.50
C PRO A 157 -6.55 6.18 11.38
N ILE A 158 -5.93 5.19 12.02
CA ILE A 158 -4.50 4.91 11.89
C ILE A 158 -4.10 4.69 10.42
N ASN A 159 -4.86 3.92 9.65
CA ASN A 159 -4.59 3.70 8.23
C ASN A 159 -4.81 4.96 7.39
N LEU A 160 -5.87 5.73 7.68
CA LEU A 160 -6.16 6.97 6.98
C LEU A 160 -5.00 7.96 7.15
N VAL A 161 -4.59 8.22 8.39
CA VAL A 161 -3.49 9.15 8.70
C VAL A 161 -2.16 8.65 8.15
N ALA A 162 -1.85 7.35 8.28
CA ALA A 162 -0.62 6.76 7.73
C ALA A 162 -0.52 6.92 6.21
N CYS A 163 -1.61 6.68 5.48
CA CYS A 163 -1.65 6.84 4.03
C CYS A 163 -1.64 8.33 3.62
N CYS A 164 -2.28 9.23 4.36
CA CYS A 164 -2.20 10.67 4.13
C CYS A 164 -0.77 11.19 4.33
N PHE A 165 -0.09 10.79 5.41
CA PHE A 165 1.31 11.10 5.61
C PHE A 165 2.17 10.63 4.43
N PHE A 166 1.99 9.38 4.01
CA PHE A 166 2.72 8.80 2.88
C PHE A 166 2.44 9.55 1.56
N ASP A 167 1.20 9.99 1.33
CA ASP A 167 0.83 10.79 0.17
C ASP A 167 1.59 12.12 0.12
N VAL A 168 1.63 12.85 1.22
CA VAL A 168 2.37 14.14 1.30
C VAL A 168 3.87 13.91 1.11
N LEU A 169 4.44 12.88 1.74
CA LEU A 169 5.84 12.48 1.60
C LEU A 169 6.20 12.21 0.13
N VAL A 170 5.42 11.35 -0.54
CA VAL A 170 5.64 11.00 -1.96
C VAL A 170 5.54 12.23 -2.85
N ASN A 171 4.53 13.08 -2.64
CA ASN A 171 4.37 14.30 -3.44
C ASN A 171 5.52 15.29 -3.25
N ALA A 172 6.08 15.43 -2.04
CA ALA A 172 7.25 16.26 -1.79
C ALA A 172 8.49 15.72 -2.52
N ILE A 173 8.72 14.40 -2.49
CA ILE A 173 9.82 13.76 -3.24
C ILE A 173 9.65 13.95 -4.75
N VAL A 174 8.46 13.77 -5.28
CA VAL A 174 8.18 13.98 -6.72
C VAL A 174 8.43 15.41 -7.16
N ARG A 175 8.24 16.38 -6.27
CA ARG A 175 8.55 17.81 -6.50
C ARG A 175 10.04 18.15 -6.34
N GLY A 176 10.88 17.18 -5.95
CA GLY A 176 12.33 17.33 -5.87
C GLY A 176 12.90 17.55 -4.48
N SER A 177 12.11 17.41 -3.43
CA SER A 177 12.61 17.45 -2.05
C SER A 177 13.49 16.23 -1.77
N ASP A 178 14.55 16.41 -0.98
CA ASP A 178 15.25 15.29 -0.37
C ASP A 178 14.36 14.60 0.68
N LEU A 179 14.74 13.39 1.11
CA LEU A 179 13.92 12.57 2.00
C LEU A 179 13.64 13.25 3.34
N LYS A 180 14.61 13.96 3.93
CA LYS A 180 14.43 14.66 5.19
C LYS A 180 13.42 15.80 5.06
N THR A 181 13.58 16.63 4.06
CA THR A 181 12.66 17.76 3.76
C THR A 181 11.26 17.26 3.43
N ALA A 182 11.14 16.14 2.70
CA ALA A 182 9.86 15.52 2.40
C ALA A 182 9.17 14.97 3.67
N TYR A 183 9.93 14.34 4.56
CA TYR A 183 9.44 13.86 5.85
C TYR A 183 8.94 15.03 6.72
N GLU A 184 9.75 16.08 6.88
CA GLU A 184 9.36 17.27 7.64
C GLU A 184 8.13 17.98 7.06
N THR A 185 7.96 17.93 5.73
CA THR A 185 6.77 18.47 5.05
C THR A 185 5.53 17.65 5.39
N ALA A 186 5.64 16.32 5.35
CA ALA A 186 4.56 15.41 5.73
C ALA A 186 4.24 15.53 7.23
N GLU A 187 5.26 15.65 8.09
CA GLU A 187 5.08 15.88 9.51
C GLU A 187 4.28 17.16 9.82
N LYS A 188 4.60 18.26 9.15
CA LYS A 188 3.92 19.56 9.33
C LYS A 188 2.48 19.55 8.83
N SER A 189 2.11 18.62 7.96
CA SER A 189 0.73 18.48 7.45
C SER A 189 -0.22 17.82 8.45
N LEU A 190 0.30 17.17 9.50
CA LEU A 190 -0.47 16.47 10.52
C LEU A 190 -0.71 17.35 11.75
N SER A 191 -1.89 17.21 12.34
CA SER A 191 -2.20 17.73 13.67
C SER A 191 -1.42 16.98 14.76
N GLN A 192 -1.37 17.53 15.98
CA GLN A 192 -0.71 16.86 17.09
C GLN A 192 -1.41 15.53 17.43
N GLU A 193 -2.73 15.47 17.37
CA GLU A 193 -3.52 14.26 17.62
C GLU A 193 -3.22 13.17 16.59
N GLU A 194 -3.08 13.53 15.31
CA GLU A 194 -2.72 12.58 14.25
C GLU A 194 -1.30 12.04 14.43
N LYS A 195 -0.34 12.88 14.83
CA LYS A 195 1.04 12.44 15.14
C LYS A 195 1.07 11.44 16.28
N GLU A 196 0.32 11.69 17.33
CA GLU A 196 0.17 10.76 18.47
C GLU A 196 -0.50 9.45 18.04
N LEU A 197 -1.56 9.54 17.23
CA LEU A 197 -2.30 8.38 16.73
C LEU A 197 -1.39 7.41 15.95
N ILE A 198 -0.50 7.93 15.09
CA ILE A 198 0.42 7.10 14.30
C ILE A 198 1.79 6.90 14.99
N GLN A 199 1.92 7.30 16.25
CA GLN A 199 3.17 7.17 17.03
C GLN A 199 4.38 7.70 16.26
N MET A 200 4.22 8.89 15.67
CA MET A 200 5.18 9.46 14.73
C MET A 200 6.58 9.63 15.34
N PRO A 201 7.61 8.98 14.80
CA PRO A 201 8.98 9.17 15.26
C PRO A 201 9.58 10.45 14.66
N SER A 202 10.64 10.98 15.25
CA SER A 202 11.43 12.00 14.56
C SER A 202 12.23 11.40 13.40
N PHE A 203 12.54 12.21 12.40
CA PHE A 203 13.37 11.75 11.26
C PHE A 203 14.74 11.22 11.70
N GLY A 204 15.36 11.84 12.72
CA GLY A 204 16.61 11.36 13.28
C GLY A 204 16.53 9.96 13.86
N LEU A 205 15.46 9.67 14.63
CA LEU A 205 15.22 8.32 15.16
C LEU A 205 15.03 7.27 14.06
N LEU A 206 14.41 7.63 12.95
CA LEU A 206 14.25 6.72 11.81
C LEU A 206 15.56 6.48 11.07
N SER A 207 16.29 7.55 10.76
CA SER A 207 17.54 7.47 9.98
C SER A 207 18.68 6.76 10.72
N GLU A 208 18.67 6.78 12.05
CA GLU A 208 19.68 6.17 12.90
C GLU A 208 19.23 4.84 13.52
N ARG A 209 18.00 4.39 13.23
CA ARG A 209 17.46 3.16 13.81
C ARG A 209 18.28 1.94 13.37
N PRO A 210 18.82 1.16 14.32
CA PRO A 210 19.55 -0.05 13.97
C PRO A 210 18.60 -1.09 13.35
N GLU A 211 19.11 -1.89 12.42
CA GLU A 211 18.34 -2.93 11.75
C GLU A 211 17.62 -3.89 12.70
N SER A 212 18.22 -4.18 13.86
CA SER A 212 17.64 -5.04 14.89
C SER A 212 16.34 -4.53 15.52
N GLU A 213 16.10 -3.21 15.45
CA GLU A 213 14.92 -2.56 16.01
C GLU A 213 13.80 -2.36 14.99
N ILE A 214 14.06 -2.59 13.69
CA ILE A 214 13.03 -2.50 12.68
C ILE A 214 12.05 -3.65 12.86
N LYS A 215 10.79 -3.36 13.10
CA LYS A 215 9.73 -4.36 13.19
C LYS A 215 9.38 -4.84 11.79
N SER A 216 9.04 -6.13 11.66
CA SER A 216 8.61 -6.74 10.40
C SER A 216 7.17 -7.26 10.52
N GLY A 217 6.33 -6.53 11.24
CA GLY A 217 4.91 -6.83 11.40
C GLY A 217 4.11 -6.47 10.15
N ARG A 218 2.85 -6.94 10.13
CA ARG A 218 1.89 -6.55 9.09
C ARG A 218 1.06 -5.33 9.48
N PHE A 219 1.34 -4.76 10.63
CA PHE A 219 0.70 -3.54 11.11
C PHE A 219 1.18 -2.36 10.27
N VAL A 220 0.26 -1.46 9.91
CA VAL A 220 0.57 -0.37 8.97
C VAL A 220 1.74 0.50 9.44
N LEU A 221 1.86 0.76 10.75
CA LEU A 221 2.96 1.57 11.29
C LEU A 221 4.30 0.83 11.28
N ASP A 222 4.32 -0.50 11.41
CA ASP A 222 5.55 -1.30 11.27
C ASP A 222 6.06 -1.29 9.81
N THR A 223 5.19 -0.99 8.85
CA THR A 223 5.54 -0.85 7.43
C THR A 223 5.94 0.58 7.10
N LEU A 224 5.34 1.58 7.76
CA LEU A 224 5.58 3.00 7.50
C LEU A 224 6.88 3.48 8.15
N TRP A 225 7.19 3.02 9.38
CA TRP A 225 8.36 3.37 10.18
C TRP A 225 9.42 2.26 10.20
#